data_22d5cff5bb910451f4ff03a724004b27
#
_entry.id   22d5cff5bb910451f4ff03a724004b27
#
_cell.length_a   1.000
_cell.length_b   1.000
_cell.length_c   1.000
_cell.angle_alpha   90.00
_cell.angle_beta   90.00
_cell.angle_gamma   90.00
#
_symmetry.space_group_name_H-M   'P 1'
#
loop_
_entity.id
_entity.type
_entity.pdbx_description
1 polymer ?
#
loop_
_entity_poly.entity_id
_entity_poly.type
_entity_poly.pdbx_seq_one_letter_code
_entity_poly.pdbx_strand_id
1 'polypeptide(L)'
;MNRFVWHAIVVLLGLFLCPFVDNTSVRADDTVKIAHSTWVGYGPLYIGQNKGFFKKYGVNVDLVVMEDPKERFPTLMADKIQMIASTVDTALLYLKKPADFQYVVAIDDSNGGDGIVAIKDIKSVADLKGKKVAVNDGSVSEFYLNVLLGKAGLKESDLNTVNMTAADAGSAFVAKRVDAAVTWEPWLARGKATDFGHLLVDSSTTPGLITDVLIVKTDWANAHKKDVEAIVKSWNEAVAYYRSNPDESIAIMAKGVGGWLKDPKEFKATLSGIKFYGGDDNKAFFGTKAKPGPLAHTVQEAIDIWSSHGKLQVKTTPADLISYGYVGG
;
A
#
# COMPACT_ATOMS: atom_id res chain seq x y z
N MET A 1 97.27 3.28 5.10
CA MET A 1 96.58 4.33 4.36
C MET A 1 95.29 3.71 3.76
N ASN A 2 94.16 3.73 4.49
CA ASN A 2 92.92 3.10 4.11
C ASN A 2 91.92 4.18 3.66
N ARG A 3 91.50 4.09 2.44
CA ARG A 3 90.42 4.94 1.87
C ARG A 3 89.05 4.21 2.07
N PHE A 4 88.19 4.74 2.91
CA PHE A 4 86.81 4.35 3.01
C PHE A 4 85.98 5.02 1.88
N VAL A 5 85.28 4.19 1.09
CA VAL A 5 84.34 4.62 0.09
C VAL A 5 82.94 4.50 0.70
N TRP A 6 82.21 5.63 0.79
CA TRP A 6 80.84 5.64 1.26
C TRP A 6 79.92 5.44 0.03
N HIS A 7 79.09 4.41 0.09
CA HIS A 7 77.97 4.22 -0.85
C HIS A 7 76.68 4.80 -0.25
N ALA A 8 76.09 5.81 -0.91
CA ALA A 8 74.83 6.34 -0.56
C ALA A 8 73.71 5.46 -1.20
N ILE A 9 72.91 4.89 -0.33
CA ILE A 9 71.69 4.12 -0.74
C ILE A 9 70.56 5.15 -0.84
N VAL A 10 70.05 5.39 -2.06
CA VAL A 10 68.81 6.15 -2.31
C VAL A 10 67.65 5.21 -2.16
N VAL A 11 66.87 5.39 -1.10
CA VAL A 11 65.57 4.69 -0.91
C VAL A 11 64.48 5.51 -1.61
N LEU A 12 63.99 5.00 -2.73
CA LEU A 12 62.76 5.52 -3.38
C LEU A 12 61.52 5.03 -2.63
N LEU A 13 60.89 5.91 -1.85
CA LEU A 13 59.56 5.68 -1.32
C LEU A 13 58.51 5.83 -2.44
N GLY A 14 58.04 4.70 -2.98
CA GLY A 14 56.91 4.66 -3.85
C GLY A 14 55.61 4.88 -3.03
N LEU A 15 54.95 6.03 -3.20
CA LEU A 15 53.58 6.25 -2.70
C LEU A 15 52.61 5.41 -3.52
N PHE A 16 52.17 4.27 -2.98
CA PHE A 16 51.03 3.55 -3.47
C PHE A 16 49.76 4.32 -3.06
N LEU A 17 49.17 5.06 -3.98
CA LEU A 17 47.79 5.55 -3.88
C LEU A 17 46.87 4.34 -4.03
N CYS A 18 46.43 3.76 -2.92
CA CYS A 18 45.28 2.87 -2.91
C CYS A 18 44.04 3.70 -3.21
N PRO A 19 43.23 3.35 -4.22
CA PRO A 19 41.92 3.95 -4.36
C PRO A 19 41.09 3.48 -3.16
N PHE A 20 40.60 4.42 -2.36
CA PHE A 20 39.53 4.16 -1.40
C PHE A 20 38.29 3.70 -2.18
N VAL A 21 38.08 2.42 -2.24
CA VAL A 21 36.80 1.85 -2.57
C VAL A 21 35.92 2.11 -1.34
N ASP A 22 35.04 3.09 -1.42
CA ASP A 22 33.98 3.29 -0.46
C ASP A 22 33.09 2.03 -0.47
N ASN A 23 33.48 1.07 0.33
CA ASN A 23 32.67 -0.08 0.65
C ASN A 23 31.62 0.42 1.66
N THR A 24 30.55 1.07 1.19
CA THR A 24 29.35 1.28 1.97
C THR A 24 28.73 -0.10 2.20
N SER A 25 29.26 -0.81 3.19
CA SER A 25 28.60 -2.00 3.72
C SER A 25 27.26 -1.56 4.29
N VAL A 26 26.17 -1.91 3.60
CA VAL A 26 24.82 -1.82 4.14
C VAL A 26 24.83 -2.59 5.46
N ARG A 27 24.64 -1.88 6.57
CA ARG A 27 24.56 -2.51 7.89
C ARG A 27 23.34 -3.43 7.91
N ALA A 28 23.46 -4.60 8.50
CA ALA A 28 22.37 -5.57 8.64
C ALA A 28 21.18 -5.03 9.47
N ASP A 29 21.37 -3.92 10.19
CA ASP A 29 20.34 -3.22 10.99
C ASP A 29 19.48 -2.24 10.17
N ASP A 30 19.80 -1.98 8.89
CA ASP A 30 19.15 -0.96 8.07
C ASP A 30 18.08 -1.55 7.13
N THR A 31 17.40 -2.62 7.54
CA THR A 31 16.31 -3.20 6.74
C THR A 31 15.01 -2.43 6.93
N VAL A 32 14.50 -1.83 5.85
CA VAL A 32 13.21 -1.15 5.85
C VAL A 32 12.08 -2.18 5.83
N LYS A 33 11.24 -2.15 6.85
CA LYS A 33 10.05 -3.00 6.93
C LYS A 33 8.85 -2.26 6.35
N ILE A 34 8.21 -2.87 5.35
CA ILE A 34 6.98 -2.37 4.74
C ILE A 34 5.83 -3.31 5.15
N ALA A 35 4.90 -2.81 5.95
CA ALA A 35 3.73 -3.58 6.34
C ALA A 35 2.57 -3.36 5.35
N HIS A 36 1.81 -4.43 5.09
CA HIS A 36 0.66 -4.42 4.19
C HIS A 36 -0.35 -5.52 4.57
N SER A 37 -1.59 -5.44 4.07
CA SER A 37 -2.58 -6.52 4.12
C SER A 37 -2.42 -7.47 2.92
N THR A 38 -3.24 -8.52 2.87
CA THR A 38 -3.28 -9.46 1.72
C THR A 38 -4.00 -8.90 0.49
N TRP A 39 -3.99 -7.58 0.30
CA TRP A 39 -4.51 -6.94 -0.90
C TRP A 39 -3.68 -7.32 -2.14
N VAL A 40 -4.35 -7.69 -3.22
CA VAL A 40 -3.70 -8.14 -4.45
C VAL A 40 -2.92 -7.04 -5.16
N GLY A 41 -3.31 -5.78 -4.97
CA GLY A 41 -2.62 -4.59 -5.49
C GLY A 41 -1.21 -4.37 -4.95
N TYR A 42 -0.86 -5.00 -3.82
CA TYR A 42 0.51 -4.95 -3.29
C TYR A 42 1.46 -5.97 -3.93
N GLY A 43 0.97 -6.77 -4.88
CA GLY A 43 1.76 -7.77 -5.60
C GLY A 43 3.09 -7.26 -6.17
N PRO A 44 3.19 -6.07 -6.80
CA PRO A 44 4.46 -5.56 -7.34
C PRO A 44 5.57 -5.37 -6.30
N LEU A 45 5.27 -5.21 -5.00
CA LEU A 45 6.29 -5.21 -3.94
C LEU A 45 7.07 -6.53 -3.93
N TYR A 46 6.38 -7.65 -4.15
CA TYR A 46 7.00 -8.98 -4.22
C TYR A 46 7.82 -9.18 -5.51
N ILE A 47 7.45 -8.51 -6.61
CA ILE A 47 8.31 -8.44 -7.80
C ILE A 47 9.61 -7.70 -7.44
N GLY A 48 9.51 -6.54 -6.81
CA GLY A 48 10.67 -5.76 -6.34
C GLY A 48 11.61 -6.58 -5.45
N GLN A 49 11.06 -7.37 -4.54
CA GLN A 49 11.82 -8.26 -3.65
C GLN A 49 12.45 -9.44 -4.43
N ASN A 50 11.67 -10.15 -5.24
CA ASN A 50 12.10 -11.34 -5.98
C ASN A 50 13.15 -11.03 -7.05
N LYS A 51 12.95 -9.94 -7.80
CA LYS A 51 13.86 -9.49 -8.87
C LYS A 51 15.05 -8.68 -8.33
N GLY A 52 15.10 -8.41 -7.03
CA GLY A 52 16.19 -7.71 -6.38
C GLY A 52 16.23 -6.22 -6.67
N PHE A 53 15.11 -5.58 -7.07
CA PHE A 53 15.09 -4.16 -7.41
C PHE A 53 15.37 -3.28 -6.19
N PHE A 54 14.90 -3.64 -5.00
CA PHE A 54 15.25 -2.93 -3.77
C PHE A 54 16.77 -2.89 -3.55
N LYS A 55 17.44 -4.04 -3.67
CA LYS A 55 18.90 -4.13 -3.54
C LYS A 55 19.64 -3.38 -4.63
N LYS A 56 19.13 -3.41 -5.87
CA LYS A 56 19.64 -2.65 -7.01
C LYS A 56 19.73 -1.16 -6.71
N TYR A 57 18.75 -0.62 -6.00
CA TYR A 57 18.70 0.80 -5.61
C TYR A 57 19.32 1.07 -4.22
N GLY A 58 19.91 0.08 -3.58
CA GLY A 58 20.70 0.23 -2.36
C GLY A 58 19.91 0.16 -1.05
N VAL A 59 18.70 -0.40 -1.05
CA VAL A 59 17.88 -0.60 0.15
C VAL A 59 17.55 -2.08 0.35
N ASN A 60 17.59 -2.53 1.61
CA ASN A 60 17.04 -3.83 1.98
C ASN A 60 15.60 -3.67 2.46
N VAL A 61 14.69 -4.49 1.94
CA VAL A 61 13.27 -4.43 2.30
C VAL A 61 12.79 -5.79 2.81
N ASP A 62 12.06 -5.75 3.92
CA ASP A 62 11.29 -6.86 4.45
C ASP A 62 9.79 -6.54 4.36
N LEU A 63 9.02 -7.44 3.75
CA LEU A 63 7.57 -7.29 3.59
C LEU A 63 6.86 -8.02 4.72
N VAL A 64 6.05 -7.30 5.49
CA VAL A 64 5.37 -7.81 6.69
C VAL A 64 3.86 -7.77 6.49
N VAL A 65 3.22 -8.93 6.55
CA VAL A 65 1.75 -9.00 6.48
C VAL A 65 1.15 -8.66 7.84
N MET A 66 0.34 -7.62 7.89
CA MET A 66 -0.43 -7.17 9.05
C MET A 66 -1.82 -6.75 8.55
N GLU A 67 -2.85 -7.55 8.81
CA GLU A 67 -4.17 -7.34 8.21
C GLU A 67 -4.92 -6.13 8.77
N ASP A 68 -4.84 -5.89 10.07
CA ASP A 68 -5.62 -4.82 10.72
C ASP A 68 -4.84 -3.49 10.71
N PRO A 69 -5.42 -2.40 10.16
CA PRO A 69 -4.87 -1.06 10.28
C PRO A 69 -4.65 -0.62 11.75
N LYS A 70 -5.50 -1.11 12.67
CA LYS A 70 -5.37 -0.83 14.11
C LYS A 70 -4.08 -1.39 14.72
N GLU A 71 -3.44 -2.36 14.06
CA GLU A 71 -2.11 -2.86 14.44
C GLU A 71 -1.00 -2.18 13.64
N ARG A 72 -1.21 -1.99 12.32
CA ARG A 72 -0.21 -1.42 11.42
C ARG A 72 0.20 0.00 11.80
N PHE A 73 -0.77 0.90 11.97
CA PHE A 73 -0.46 2.31 12.23
C PHE A 73 0.20 2.54 13.58
N PRO A 74 -0.25 1.96 14.71
CA PRO A 74 0.52 2.04 15.96
C PRO A 74 1.93 1.46 15.87
N THR A 75 2.12 0.39 15.09
CA THR A 75 3.43 -0.23 14.86
C THR A 75 4.37 0.70 14.08
N LEU A 76 3.84 1.42 13.07
CA LEU A 76 4.55 2.48 12.35
C LEU A 76 4.90 3.64 13.29
N MET A 77 3.97 4.12 14.11
CA MET A 77 4.19 5.21 15.05
C MET A 77 5.25 4.86 16.11
N ALA A 78 5.36 3.59 16.46
CA ALA A 78 6.38 3.07 17.38
C ALA A 78 7.75 2.76 16.71
N ASP A 79 7.95 3.13 15.44
CA ASP A 79 9.16 2.90 14.63
C ASP A 79 9.58 1.43 14.48
N LYS A 80 8.67 0.49 14.71
CA LYS A 80 8.92 -0.95 14.56
C LYS A 80 8.82 -1.43 13.10
N ILE A 81 8.13 -0.67 12.28
CA ILE A 81 8.09 -0.72 10.82
C ILE A 81 8.31 0.70 10.30
N GLN A 82 8.78 0.85 9.07
CA GLN A 82 9.15 2.14 8.51
C GLN A 82 8.13 2.66 7.51
N MET A 83 7.44 1.76 6.82
CA MET A 83 6.41 2.10 5.83
C MET A 83 5.18 1.20 5.94
N ILE A 84 4.08 1.70 5.42
CA ILE A 84 2.82 0.96 5.27
C ILE A 84 2.32 1.13 3.83
N ALA A 85 1.88 0.04 3.20
CA ALA A 85 0.99 0.09 2.06
C ALA A 85 -0.46 0.08 2.59
N SER A 86 -1.23 1.13 2.27
CA SER A 86 -2.61 1.30 2.71
C SER A 86 -3.31 2.37 1.89
N THR A 87 -4.62 2.50 2.06
CA THR A 87 -5.42 3.49 1.35
C THR A 87 -5.30 4.90 1.97
N VAL A 88 -5.48 5.90 1.13
CA VAL A 88 -5.50 7.32 1.51
C VAL A 88 -6.47 7.60 2.66
N ASP A 89 -7.69 7.11 2.56
CA ASP A 89 -8.76 7.31 3.54
C ASP A 89 -8.42 6.69 4.90
N THR A 90 -7.90 5.45 4.90
CA THR A 90 -7.55 4.74 6.13
C THR A 90 -6.49 5.50 6.92
N ALA A 91 -5.45 6.01 6.26
CA ALA A 91 -4.37 6.75 6.93
C ALA A 91 -4.86 7.97 7.72
N LEU A 92 -5.90 8.65 7.22
CA LEU A 92 -6.46 9.86 7.85
C LEU A 92 -6.99 9.60 9.27
N LEU A 93 -7.49 8.41 9.54
CA LEU A 93 -8.05 8.04 10.85
C LEU A 93 -6.98 7.88 11.94
N TYR A 94 -5.73 7.68 11.54
CA TYR A 94 -4.61 7.41 12.46
C TYR A 94 -3.69 8.62 12.68
N LEU A 95 -4.01 9.77 12.09
CA LEU A 95 -3.27 11.02 12.32
C LEU A 95 -3.39 11.47 13.78
N LYS A 96 -2.28 11.89 14.36
CA LYS A 96 -2.22 12.57 15.68
C LYS A 96 -1.92 14.06 15.54
N LYS A 97 -1.28 14.46 14.43
CA LYS A 97 -1.05 15.84 14.00
C LYS A 97 -1.16 15.93 12.47
N PRO A 98 -1.32 17.13 11.88
CA PRO A 98 -1.66 17.29 10.46
C PRO A 98 -0.72 16.60 9.46
N ALA A 99 0.57 16.53 9.75
CA ALA A 99 1.60 16.00 8.87
C ALA A 99 2.39 14.85 9.50
N ASP A 100 1.71 13.92 10.21
CA ASP A 100 2.38 12.75 10.78
C ASP A 100 2.97 11.83 9.72
N PHE A 101 2.26 11.73 8.59
CA PHE A 101 2.57 10.83 7.51
C PHE A 101 2.80 11.58 6.19
N GLN A 102 3.54 10.95 5.29
CA GLN A 102 3.66 11.37 3.88
C GLN A 102 3.25 10.22 2.97
N TYR A 103 2.46 10.54 1.95
CA TYR A 103 2.20 9.67 0.81
C TYR A 103 3.32 9.89 -0.21
N VAL A 104 4.12 8.87 -0.45
CA VAL A 104 5.37 8.99 -1.24
C VAL A 104 5.26 8.43 -2.64
N VAL A 105 4.34 7.50 -2.88
CA VAL A 105 3.99 6.94 -4.20
C VAL A 105 2.59 6.36 -4.15
N ALA A 106 1.80 6.53 -5.20
CA ALA A 106 0.55 5.79 -5.39
C ALA A 106 0.86 4.39 -5.93
N ILE A 107 0.21 3.41 -5.34
CA ILE A 107 0.37 2.00 -5.64
C ILE A 107 -0.63 1.60 -6.71
N ASP A 108 -1.91 1.69 -6.38
CA ASP A 108 -3.00 1.33 -7.27
C ASP A 108 -4.28 2.09 -6.95
N ASP A 109 -5.25 1.94 -7.85
CA ASP A 109 -6.61 2.40 -7.70
C ASP A 109 -7.55 1.20 -7.81
N SER A 110 -8.44 1.04 -6.84
CA SER A 110 -9.43 -0.02 -6.84
C SER A 110 -10.58 0.34 -7.79
N ASN A 111 -10.74 -0.44 -8.83
CA ASN A 111 -11.78 -0.30 -9.84
C ASN A 111 -12.51 -1.63 -10.07
N GLY A 112 -13.10 -2.14 -9.00
CA GLY A 112 -13.76 -3.44 -8.93
C GLY A 112 -13.12 -4.41 -7.94
N GLY A 113 -12.01 -4.01 -7.30
CA GLY A 113 -11.26 -4.84 -6.34
C GLY A 113 -11.81 -4.81 -4.92
N ASP A 114 -12.47 -3.74 -4.52
CA ASP A 114 -13.24 -3.63 -3.27
C ASP A 114 -14.72 -3.77 -3.53
N GLY A 115 -15.50 -4.29 -2.56
CA GLY A 115 -16.93 -4.42 -2.74
C GLY A 115 -17.67 -5.05 -1.58
N ILE A 116 -18.95 -5.31 -1.83
CA ILE A 116 -19.85 -6.00 -0.92
C ILE A 116 -20.33 -7.30 -1.58
N VAL A 117 -20.06 -8.42 -0.94
CA VAL A 117 -20.74 -9.68 -1.23
C VAL A 117 -21.92 -9.85 -0.29
N ALA A 118 -23.05 -10.32 -0.81
CA ALA A 118 -24.28 -10.48 -0.06
C ALA A 118 -25.02 -11.77 -0.46
N ILE A 119 -25.89 -12.27 0.43
CA ILE A 119 -26.82 -13.35 0.09
C ILE A 119 -27.78 -12.90 -1.02
N LYS A 120 -28.26 -13.85 -1.81
CA LYS A 120 -29.06 -13.57 -3.01
C LYS A 120 -30.36 -12.79 -2.76
N ASP A 121 -30.86 -12.76 -1.54
CA ASP A 121 -32.10 -12.02 -1.19
C ASP A 121 -31.86 -10.52 -1.03
N ILE A 122 -30.61 -10.08 -0.82
CA ILE A 122 -30.20 -8.68 -0.76
C ILE A 122 -29.87 -8.24 -2.20
N LYS A 123 -30.65 -7.33 -2.79
CA LYS A 123 -30.54 -6.92 -4.21
C LYS A 123 -29.93 -5.53 -4.38
N SER A 124 -29.93 -4.73 -3.33
CA SER A 124 -29.43 -3.36 -3.33
C SER A 124 -28.79 -3.00 -2.00
N VAL A 125 -28.02 -1.91 -1.96
CA VAL A 125 -27.44 -1.39 -0.69
C VAL A 125 -28.57 -1.04 0.31
N ALA A 126 -29.73 -0.60 -0.16
CA ALA A 126 -30.88 -0.31 0.70
C ALA A 126 -31.39 -1.55 1.45
N ASP A 127 -31.26 -2.74 0.88
CA ASP A 127 -31.71 -4.00 1.50
C ASP A 127 -30.77 -4.46 2.63
N LEU A 128 -29.62 -3.79 2.82
CA LEU A 128 -28.73 -4.04 3.97
C LEU A 128 -29.33 -3.57 5.29
N LYS A 129 -30.40 -2.76 5.29
CA LYS A 129 -31.06 -2.31 6.52
C LYS A 129 -31.49 -3.48 7.40
N GLY A 130 -31.04 -3.46 8.66
CA GLY A 130 -31.30 -4.52 9.64
C GLY A 130 -30.56 -5.84 9.39
N LYS A 131 -29.72 -5.94 8.35
CA LYS A 131 -28.95 -7.14 8.04
C LYS A 131 -27.66 -7.19 8.86
N LYS A 132 -27.15 -8.42 9.05
CA LYS A 132 -25.87 -8.67 9.70
C LYS A 132 -24.74 -8.51 8.69
N VAL A 133 -23.97 -7.42 8.81
CA VAL A 133 -22.93 -7.04 7.85
C VAL A 133 -21.57 -7.07 8.52
N ALA A 134 -20.64 -7.87 8.00
CA ALA A 134 -19.26 -7.87 8.44
C ALA A 134 -18.50 -6.73 7.77
N VAL A 135 -17.78 -5.94 8.56
CA VAL A 135 -16.98 -4.79 8.12
C VAL A 135 -15.80 -4.59 9.06
N ASN A 136 -14.70 -4.06 8.54
CA ASN A 136 -13.53 -3.71 9.37
C ASN A 136 -13.58 -2.22 9.73
N ASP A 137 -13.89 -1.92 10.99
CA ASP A 137 -13.94 -0.55 11.51
C ASP A 137 -12.56 0.11 11.48
N GLY A 138 -12.49 1.37 11.06
CA GLY A 138 -11.26 2.13 10.95
C GLY A 138 -10.43 1.72 9.73
N SER A 139 -11.07 1.24 8.67
CA SER A 139 -10.43 0.82 7.42
C SER A 139 -11.19 1.31 6.18
N VAL A 140 -10.62 1.06 5.01
CA VAL A 140 -11.26 1.29 3.72
C VAL A 140 -12.62 0.59 3.58
N SER A 141 -12.83 -0.56 4.23
CA SER A 141 -14.12 -1.26 4.20
C SER A 141 -15.22 -0.42 4.85
N GLU A 142 -14.94 0.19 6.00
CA GLU A 142 -15.89 1.13 6.63
C GLU A 142 -16.09 2.38 5.78
N PHE A 143 -15.00 2.94 5.24
CA PHE A 143 -15.07 4.10 4.36
C PHE A 143 -16.00 3.85 3.17
N TYR A 144 -15.76 2.77 2.45
CA TYR A 144 -16.55 2.39 1.27
C TYR A 144 -18.00 2.12 1.61
N LEU A 145 -18.26 1.37 2.70
CA LEU A 145 -19.61 1.12 3.20
C LEU A 145 -20.36 2.43 3.47
N ASN A 146 -19.75 3.36 4.19
CA ASN A 146 -20.38 4.64 4.53
C ASN A 146 -20.72 5.48 3.30
N VAL A 147 -19.85 5.50 2.28
CA VAL A 147 -20.14 6.16 0.99
C VAL A 147 -21.37 5.53 0.32
N LEU A 148 -21.44 4.21 0.25
CA LEU A 148 -22.56 3.50 -0.36
C LEU A 148 -23.86 3.67 0.42
N LEU A 149 -23.82 3.60 1.73
CA LEU A 149 -24.97 3.82 2.60
C LEU A 149 -25.51 5.23 2.45
N GLY A 150 -24.63 6.25 2.43
CA GLY A 150 -25.03 7.64 2.20
C GLY A 150 -25.77 7.84 0.88
N LYS A 151 -25.28 7.20 -0.21
CA LYS A 151 -25.97 7.21 -1.51
C LYS A 151 -27.36 6.51 -1.47
N ALA A 152 -27.52 5.52 -0.58
CA ALA A 152 -28.78 4.81 -0.38
C ALA A 152 -29.71 5.45 0.67
N GLY A 153 -29.30 6.58 1.27
CA GLY A 153 -30.07 7.26 2.33
C GLY A 153 -30.05 6.53 3.67
N LEU A 154 -29.05 5.67 3.90
CA LEU A 154 -28.86 4.90 5.10
C LEU A 154 -27.64 5.40 5.90
N LYS A 155 -27.56 4.93 7.15
CA LYS A 155 -26.41 5.10 8.04
C LYS A 155 -25.94 3.73 8.53
N GLU A 156 -24.70 3.65 9.00
CA GLU A 156 -24.16 2.41 9.57
C GLU A 156 -25.01 1.88 10.73
N SER A 157 -25.60 2.79 11.54
CA SER A 157 -26.54 2.43 12.63
C SER A 157 -27.84 1.78 12.18
N ASP A 158 -28.16 1.80 10.89
CA ASP A 158 -29.32 1.08 10.31
C ASP A 158 -29.00 -0.41 10.07
N LEU A 159 -27.74 -0.84 10.22
CA LEU A 159 -27.25 -2.19 10.01
C LEU A 159 -26.91 -2.86 11.37
N ASN A 160 -26.83 -4.18 11.38
CA ASN A 160 -26.23 -4.94 12.47
C ASN A 160 -24.76 -5.26 12.09
N THR A 161 -23.87 -4.31 12.27
CA THR A 161 -22.46 -4.47 11.91
C THR A 161 -21.71 -5.41 12.84
N VAL A 162 -20.78 -6.19 12.29
CA VAL A 162 -19.85 -7.04 13.03
C VAL A 162 -18.44 -6.68 12.61
N ASN A 163 -17.69 -6.11 13.55
CA ASN A 163 -16.30 -5.68 13.28
C ASN A 163 -15.37 -6.90 13.21
N MET A 164 -14.67 -7.03 12.08
CA MET A 164 -13.61 -8.01 11.84
C MET A 164 -12.77 -7.61 10.65
N THR A 165 -11.55 -8.14 10.49
CA THR A 165 -10.71 -7.87 9.33
C THR A 165 -11.45 -8.21 8.03
N ALA A 166 -11.09 -7.57 6.91
CA ALA A 166 -11.74 -7.86 5.63
C ALA A 166 -11.56 -9.32 5.18
N ALA A 167 -10.42 -9.95 5.54
CA ALA A 167 -10.17 -11.37 5.32
C ALA A 167 -11.15 -12.25 6.12
N ASP A 168 -11.35 -11.91 7.39
CA ASP A 168 -12.30 -12.61 8.25
C ASP A 168 -13.74 -12.35 7.80
N ALA A 169 -14.08 -11.12 7.35
CA ALA A 169 -15.40 -10.78 6.82
C ALA A 169 -15.77 -11.63 5.60
N GLY A 170 -14.86 -11.74 4.62
CA GLY A 170 -15.05 -12.63 3.48
C GLY A 170 -15.19 -14.09 3.87
N SER A 171 -14.38 -14.55 4.83
CA SER A 171 -14.45 -15.92 5.36
C SER A 171 -15.75 -16.19 6.13
N ALA A 172 -16.21 -15.21 6.93
CA ALA A 172 -17.47 -15.32 7.68
C ALA A 172 -18.68 -15.38 6.74
N PHE A 173 -18.65 -14.63 5.61
CA PHE A 173 -19.67 -14.71 4.58
C PHE A 173 -19.72 -16.10 3.93
N VAL A 174 -18.59 -16.63 3.49
CA VAL A 174 -18.50 -17.99 2.93
C VAL A 174 -19.00 -19.05 3.90
N ALA A 175 -18.76 -18.85 5.20
CA ALA A 175 -19.26 -19.74 6.27
C ALA A 175 -20.73 -19.48 6.66
N LYS A 176 -21.47 -18.62 5.96
CA LYS A 176 -22.88 -18.25 6.22
C LYS A 176 -23.12 -17.68 7.63
N ARG A 177 -22.13 -16.97 8.20
CA ARG A 177 -22.22 -16.37 9.55
C ARG A 177 -22.74 -14.94 9.53
N VAL A 178 -22.73 -14.30 8.36
CA VAL A 178 -23.23 -12.94 8.11
C VAL A 178 -24.02 -12.92 6.81
N ASP A 179 -24.91 -11.94 6.66
CA ASP A 179 -25.76 -11.77 5.47
C ASP A 179 -25.01 -11.07 4.34
N ALA A 180 -24.05 -10.20 4.69
CA ALA A 180 -23.18 -9.52 3.75
C ALA A 180 -21.80 -9.29 4.38
N ALA A 181 -20.79 -9.08 3.52
CA ALA A 181 -19.43 -8.72 3.94
C ALA A 181 -18.88 -7.63 3.03
N VAL A 182 -18.31 -6.60 3.65
CA VAL A 182 -17.51 -5.59 2.97
C VAL A 182 -16.06 -6.06 2.98
N THR A 183 -15.51 -6.30 1.80
CA THR A 183 -14.18 -6.89 1.66
C THR A 183 -13.57 -6.52 0.31
N TRP A 184 -12.39 -7.03 0.02
CA TRP A 184 -11.65 -6.79 -1.22
C TRP A 184 -11.16 -8.10 -1.84
N GLU A 185 -10.58 -8.01 -3.05
CA GLU A 185 -9.94 -9.16 -3.66
C GLU A 185 -8.67 -9.58 -2.87
N PRO A 186 -8.49 -10.85 -2.59
CA PRO A 186 -9.14 -12.00 -3.22
C PRO A 186 -10.44 -12.51 -2.57
N TRP A 187 -10.86 -11.92 -1.47
CA TRP A 187 -11.99 -12.41 -0.68
C TRP A 187 -13.34 -12.20 -1.38
N LEU A 188 -13.45 -11.11 -2.19
CA LEU A 188 -14.63 -10.88 -3.04
C LEU A 188 -14.87 -12.03 -4.01
N ALA A 189 -13.83 -12.47 -4.75
CA ALA A 189 -13.94 -13.59 -5.68
C ALA A 189 -14.45 -14.85 -4.98
N ARG A 190 -13.98 -15.10 -3.75
CA ARG A 190 -14.38 -16.25 -2.96
C ARG A 190 -15.84 -16.18 -2.51
N GLY A 191 -16.30 -15.00 -2.10
CA GLY A 191 -17.71 -14.76 -1.75
C GLY A 191 -18.64 -14.91 -2.96
N LYS A 192 -18.24 -14.34 -4.11
CA LYS A 192 -18.96 -14.46 -5.40
C LYS A 192 -19.11 -15.91 -5.88
N ALA A 193 -18.14 -16.77 -5.59
CA ALA A 193 -18.13 -18.15 -6.03
C ALA A 193 -19.10 -19.05 -5.24
N THR A 194 -19.72 -18.57 -4.15
CA THR A 194 -20.69 -19.36 -3.37
C THR A 194 -22.03 -19.47 -4.11
N ASP A 195 -22.73 -20.59 -3.91
CA ASP A 195 -24.05 -20.86 -4.53
C ASP A 195 -25.16 -19.95 -3.99
N PHE A 196 -25.01 -19.40 -2.79
CA PHE A 196 -25.99 -18.55 -2.09
C PHE A 196 -25.66 -17.05 -2.14
N GLY A 197 -24.42 -16.69 -2.51
CA GLY A 197 -23.93 -15.32 -2.54
C GLY A 197 -23.88 -14.74 -3.96
N HIS A 198 -23.67 -13.43 -4.00
CA HIS A 198 -23.37 -12.68 -5.22
C HIS A 198 -22.60 -11.40 -4.87
N LEU A 199 -22.02 -10.76 -5.87
CA LEU A 199 -21.50 -9.40 -5.77
C LEU A 199 -22.68 -8.43 -5.75
N LEU A 200 -22.85 -7.69 -4.66
CA LEU A 200 -23.89 -6.68 -4.54
C LEU A 200 -23.47 -5.39 -5.26
N VAL A 201 -22.26 -4.94 -5.01
CA VAL A 201 -21.66 -3.73 -5.58
C VAL A 201 -20.14 -3.80 -5.42
N ASP A 202 -19.40 -3.19 -6.34
CA ASP A 202 -17.95 -3.02 -6.23
C ASP A 202 -17.49 -1.60 -6.54
N SER A 203 -16.17 -1.34 -6.34
CA SER A 203 -15.54 -0.03 -6.48
C SER A 203 -15.52 0.51 -7.91
N SER A 204 -15.84 -0.28 -8.92
CA SER A 204 -16.01 0.23 -10.30
C SER A 204 -17.15 1.26 -10.43
N THR A 205 -18.09 1.24 -9.47
CA THR A 205 -19.18 2.23 -9.39
C THR A 205 -18.75 3.56 -8.76
N THR A 206 -17.53 3.63 -8.24
CA THR A 206 -16.94 4.80 -7.56
C THR A 206 -15.47 4.97 -7.95
N PRO A 207 -15.15 5.14 -9.25
CA PRO A 207 -13.77 5.20 -9.74
C PRO A 207 -13.00 6.36 -9.09
N GLY A 208 -11.75 6.09 -8.66
CA GLY A 208 -10.87 7.07 -8.01
C GLY A 208 -11.17 7.34 -6.52
N LEU A 209 -12.15 6.66 -5.94
CA LEU A 209 -12.48 6.81 -4.51
C LEU A 209 -11.47 6.09 -3.60
N ILE A 210 -11.01 4.91 -4.00
CA ILE A 210 -10.12 4.06 -3.21
C ILE A 210 -8.77 4.00 -3.90
N THR A 211 -7.79 4.72 -3.34
CA THR A 211 -6.41 4.74 -3.84
C THR A 211 -5.46 4.27 -2.76
N ASP A 212 -4.63 3.29 -3.11
CA ASP A 212 -3.55 2.80 -2.27
C ASP A 212 -2.26 3.60 -2.47
N VAL A 213 -1.57 3.85 -1.36
CA VAL A 213 -0.32 4.61 -1.33
C VAL A 213 0.70 3.95 -0.40
N LEU A 214 1.99 4.18 -0.67
CA LEU A 214 3.01 3.95 0.35
C LEU A 214 3.05 5.16 1.29
N ILE A 215 2.95 4.85 2.57
CA ILE A 215 2.86 5.80 3.68
C ILE A 215 4.11 5.65 4.53
N VAL A 216 4.71 6.77 4.90
CA VAL A 216 5.89 6.83 5.75
C VAL A 216 5.73 7.93 6.79
N LYS A 217 6.30 7.76 8.00
CA LYS A 217 6.37 8.86 8.98
C LYS A 217 7.19 10.01 8.42
N THR A 218 6.70 11.23 8.56
CA THR A 218 7.35 12.44 8.04
C THR A 218 8.78 12.60 8.57
N ASP A 219 8.99 12.39 9.87
CA ASP A 219 10.31 12.53 10.48
C ASP A 219 11.29 11.47 9.94
N TRP A 220 10.83 10.23 9.79
CA TRP A 220 11.64 9.17 9.23
C TRP A 220 11.98 9.43 7.75
N ALA A 221 11.02 9.84 6.94
CA ALA A 221 11.22 10.17 5.53
C ALA A 221 12.26 11.29 5.35
N ASN A 222 12.23 12.30 6.22
CA ASN A 222 13.19 13.40 6.19
C ASN A 222 14.61 12.96 6.52
N ALA A 223 14.78 11.99 7.44
CA ALA A 223 16.07 11.42 7.81
C ALA A 223 16.59 10.40 6.78
N HIS A 224 15.70 9.71 6.06
CA HIS A 224 15.99 8.56 5.18
C HIS A 224 15.57 8.79 3.72
N LYS A 225 15.76 9.99 3.19
CA LYS A 225 15.34 10.37 1.83
C LYS A 225 15.81 9.41 0.75
N LYS A 226 17.06 8.94 0.84
CA LYS A 226 17.63 7.99 -0.13
C LYS A 226 16.92 6.65 -0.12
N ASP A 227 16.52 6.16 1.06
CA ASP A 227 15.80 4.89 1.18
C ASP A 227 14.38 5.00 0.60
N VAL A 228 13.69 6.12 0.87
CA VAL A 228 12.38 6.41 0.26
C VAL A 228 12.49 6.48 -1.26
N GLU A 229 13.47 7.23 -1.81
CA GLU A 229 13.73 7.30 -3.26
C GLU A 229 14.00 5.93 -3.86
N ALA A 230 14.83 5.11 -3.19
CA ALA A 230 15.17 3.76 -3.64
C ALA A 230 13.93 2.86 -3.70
N ILE A 231 13.04 2.96 -2.71
CA ILE A 231 11.79 2.18 -2.65
C ILE A 231 10.83 2.63 -3.75
N VAL A 232 10.66 3.94 -3.97
CA VAL A 232 9.82 4.48 -5.04
C VAL A 232 10.34 4.07 -6.43
N LYS A 233 11.65 4.12 -6.66
CA LYS A 233 12.27 3.63 -7.91
C LYS A 233 12.05 2.13 -8.09
N SER A 234 12.20 1.35 -7.02
CA SER A 234 11.97 -0.10 -7.04
C SER A 234 10.52 -0.45 -7.37
N TRP A 235 9.56 0.28 -6.79
CA TRP A 235 8.14 0.16 -7.13
C TRP A 235 7.87 0.43 -8.61
N ASN A 236 8.36 1.55 -9.11
CA ASN A 236 8.17 1.94 -10.52
C ASN A 236 8.77 0.90 -11.48
N GLU A 237 9.95 0.36 -11.17
CA GLU A 237 10.56 -0.71 -11.95
C GLU A 237 9.77 -2.02 -11.85
N ALA A 238 9.23 -2.36 -10.69
CA ALA A 238 8.41 -3.55 -10.50
C ALA A 238 7.11 -3.49 -11.32
N VAL A 239 6.44 -2.33 -11.36
CA VAL A 239 5.25 -2.13 -12.21
C VAL A 239 5.61 -2.17 -13.70
N ALA A 240 6.74 -1.57 -14.12
CA ALA A 240 7.23 -1.66 -15.49
C ALA A 240 7.56 -3.11 -15.87
N TYR A 241 8.17 -3.86 -14.96
CA TYR A 241 8.46 -5.28 -15.15
C TYR A 241 7.19 -6.11 -15.31
N TYR A 242 6.17 -5.88 -14.46
CA TYR A 242 4.86 -6.52 -14.59
C TYR A 242 4.24 -6.29 -15.97
N ARG A 243 4.28 -5.06 -16.47
CA ARG A 243 3.73 -4.72 -17.80
C ARG A 243 4.46 -5.42 -18.95
N SER A 244 5.77 -5.62 -18.80
CA SER A 244 6.60 -6.26 -19.84
C SER A 244 6.66 -7.78 -19.74
N ASN A 245 6.45 -8.35 -18.54
CA ASN A 245 6.57 -9.77 -18.22
C ASN A 245 5.39 -10.25 -17.39
N PRO A 246 4.15 -10.16 -17.89
CA PRO A 246 2.94 -10.35 -17.06
C PRO A 246 2.85 -11.75 -16.45
N ASP A 247 3.13 -12.82 -17.20
CA ASP A 247 2.93 -14.18 -16.70
C ASP A 247 3.92 -14.55 -15.58
N GLU A 248 5.20 -14.18 -15.72
CA GLU A 248 6.19 -14.36 -14.65
C GLU A 248 5.84 -13.52 -13.43
N SER A 249 5.46 -12.28 -13.66
CA SER A 249 5.08 -11.34 -12.60
C SER A 249 3.87 -11.83 -11.81
N ILE A 250 2.84 -12.34 -12.49
CA ILE A 250 1.66 -12.94 -11.87
C ILE A 250 2.04 -14.13 -10.98
N ALA A 251 2.95 -15.00 -11.45
CA ALA A 251 3.43 -16.12 -10.64
C ALA A 251 4.19 -15.66 -9.37
N ILE A 252 5.01 -14.60 -9.47
CA ILE A 252 5.71 -14.01 -8.34
C ILE A 252 4.72 -13.38 -7.36
N MET A 253 3.78 -12.57 -7.86
CA MET A 253 2.77 -11.89 -7.04
C MET A 253 1.86 -12.88 -6.31
N ALA A 254 1.36 -13.89 -7.02
CA ALA A 254 0.51 -14.95 -6.44
C ALA A 254 1.22 -15.68 -5.29
N LYS A 255 2.50 -16.03 -5.48
CA LYS A 255 3.32 -16.65 -4.44
C LYS A 255 3.56 -15.71 -3.25
N GLY A 256 3.78 -14.44 -3.52
CA GLY A 256 4.13 -13.42 -2.53
C GLY A 256 2.94 -13.02 -1.67
N VAL A 257 1.81 -12.67 -2.27
CA VAL A 257 0.54 -12.37 -1.57
C VAL A 257 0.09 -13.62 -0.81
N GLY A 258 0.29 -14.79 -1.38
CA GLY A 258 0.19 -16.04 -0.67
C GLY A 258 -1.24 -16.52 -0.37
N GLY A 259 -1.35 -17.25 0.74
CA GLY A 259 -2.63 -17.82 1.13
C GLY A 259 -3.12 -18.89 0.14
N TRP A 260 -4.41 -18.87 -0.16
CA TRP A 260 -5.07 -19.78 -1.10
C TRP A 260 -4.93 -19.32 -2.58
N LEU A 261 -4.57 -18.05 -2.82
CA LEU A 261 -4.33 -17.49 -4.16
C LEU A 261 -2.94 -17.77 -4.74
N LYS A 262 -2.31 -18.86 -4.33
CA LYS A 262 -1.00 -19.26 -4.88
C LYS A 262 -1.06 -19.71 -6.34
N ASP A 263 -2.26 -20.05 -6.85
CA ASP A 263 -2.46 -20.37 -8.25
C ASP A 263 -2.43 -19.08 -9.09
N PRO A 264 -1.49 -18.96 -10.05
CA PRO A 264 -1.36 -17.77 -10.88
C PRO A 264 -2.60 -17.44 -11.71
N LYS A 265 -3.38 -18.47 -12.12
CA LYS A 265 -4.59 -18.27 -12.92
C LYS A 265 -5.70 -17.65 -12.09
N GLU A 266 -5.88 -18.12 -10.85
CA GLU A 266 -6.85 -17.54 -9.93
C GLU A 266 -6.44 -16.12 -9.55
N PHE A 267 -5.15 -15.90 -9.24
CA PHE A 267 -4.62 -14.59 -8.94
C PHE A 267 -4.83 -13.60 -10.11
N LYS A 268 -4.56 -14.03 -11.35
CA LYS A 268 -4.75 -13.20 -12.55
C LYS A 268 -6.18 -12.67 -12.68
N ALA A 269 -7.16 -13.50 -12.33
CA ALA A 269 -8.58 -13.11 -12.41
C ALA A 269 -8.93 -11.95 -11.45
N THR A 270 -8.25 -11.83 -10.31
CA THR A 270 -8.49 -10.75 -9.33
C THR A 270 -7.87 -9.42 -9.76
N LEU A 271 -6.89 -9.41 -10.67
CA LEU A 271 -6.20 -8.19 -11.09
C LEU A 271 -7.03 -7.30 -12.03
N SER A 272 -8.15 -7.80 -12.57
CA SER A 272 -9.01 -7.01 -13.46
C SER A 272 -9.63 -5.79 -12.77
N GLY A 273 -9.75 -5.81 -11.45
CA GLY A 273 -10.25 -4.71 -10.62
C GLY A 273 -9.15 -3.77 -10.09
N ILE A 274 -7.92 -3.86 -10.60
CA ILE A 274 -6.77 -3.11 -10.10
C ILE A 274 -6.12 -2.30 -11.22
N LYS A 275 -5.94 -1.01 -10.98
CA LYS A 275 -5.18 -0.13 -11.86
C LYS A 275 -3.88 0.27 -11.17
N PHE A 276 -2.76 -0.35 -11.54
CA PHE A 276 -1.44 -0.02 -10.99
C PHE A 276 -0.92 1.33 -11.47
N TYR A 277 -0.34 2.11 -10.57
CA TYR A 277 0.39 3.33 -10.87
C TYR A 277 1.90 3.06 -10.97
N GLY A 278 2.46 3.19 -12.18
CA GLY A 278 3.91 3.17 -12.43
C GLY A 278 4.49 4.59 -12.43
N GLY A 279 5.74 4.74 -12.91
CA GLY A 279 6.47 6.01 -12.82
C GLY A 279 5.76 7.21 -13.46
N ASP A 280 5.33 7.09 -14.73
CA ASP A 280 4.66 8.19 -15.44
C ASP A 280 3.24 8.42 -14.92
N ASP A 281 2.54 7.35 -14.52
CA ASP A 281 1.23 7.47 -13.89
C ASP A 281 1.34 8.24 -12.58
N ASN A 282 2.33 7.93 -11.75
CA ASN A 282 2.59 8.62 -10.50
C ASN A 282 2.93 10.10 -10.70
N LYS A 283 3.77 10.43 -11.71
CA LYS A 283 4.06 11.85 -12.06
C LYS A 283 2.79 12.62 -12.38
N ALA A 284 1.92 12.04 -13.19
CA ALA A 284 0.66 12.67 -13.58
C ALA A 284 -0.32 12.74 -12.39
N PHE A 285 -0.39 11.70 -11.56
CA PHE A 285 -1.34 11.59 -10.46
C PHE A 285 -0.99 12.49 -9.28
N PHE A 286 0.30 12.61 -8.94
CA PHE A 286 0.79 13.55 -7.92
C PHE A 286 0.78 14.98 -8.43
N GLY A 287 1.22 15.22 -9.66
CA GLY A 287 1.52 16.55 -10.16
C GLY A 287 2.73 17.17 -9.46
N THR A 288 2.65 18.45 -9.16
CA THR A 288 3.67 19.19 -8.41
C THR A 288 3.04 19.98 -7.25
N LYS A 289 3.86 20.47 -6.32
CA LYS A 289 3.36 21.34 -5.23
C LYS A 289 2.68 22.62 -5.77
N ALA A 290 3.18 23.18 -6.89
CA ALA A 290 2.60 24.36 -7.52
C ALA A 290 1.34 24.04 -8.36
N LYS A 291 1.23 22.81 -8.87
CA LYS A 291 0.09 22.32 -9.66
C LYS A 291 -0.22 20.89 -9.23
N PRO A 292 -0.94 20.70 -8.11
CA PRO A 292 -1.31 19.40 -7.62
C PRO A 292 -2.10 18.58 -8.65
N GLY A 293 -1.80 17.28 -8.70
CA GLY A 293 -2.50 16.33 -9.56
C GLY A 293 -3.77 15.76 -8.90
N PRO A 294 -4.40 14.76 -9.55
CA PRO A 294 -5.65 14.15 -9.07
C PRO A 294 -5.59 13.59 -7.64
N LEU A 295 -4.44 13.11 -7.17
CA LEU A 295 -4.27 12.62 -5.80
C LEU A 295 -4.71 13.65 -4.75
N ALA A 296 -4.47 14.95 -4.99
CA ALA A 296 -4.90 15.98 -4.06
C ALA A 296 -6.44 16.04 -3.92
N HIS A 297 -7.17 15.77 -5.00
CA HIS A 297 -8.63 15.67 -4.96
C HIS A 297 -9.08 14.43 -4.19
N THR A 298 -8.49 13.27 -4.46
CA THR A 298 -8.78 12.01 -3.72
C THR A 298 -8.56 12.18 -2.22
N VAL A 299 -7.45 12.81 -1.82
CA VAL A 299 -7.16 13.07 -0.40
C VAL A 299 -8.20 14.04 0.21
N GLN A 300 -8.58 15.10 -0.52
CA GLN A 300 -9.58 16.06 -0.05
C GLN A 300 -10.95 15.40 0.10
N GLU A 301 -11.36 14.59 -0.85
CA GLU A 301 -12.63 13.86 -0.80
C GLU A 301 -12.69 12.91 0.41
N ALA A 302 -11.61 12.19 0.67
CA ALA A 302 -11.52 11.33 1.86
C ALA A 302 -11.58 12.13 3.18
N ILE A 303 -10.95 13.31 3.24
CA ILE A 303 -11.04 14.25 4.37
C ILE A 303 -12.48 14.69 4.58
N ASP A 304 -13.17 15.09 3.51
CA ASP A 304 -14.54 15.60 3.58
C ASP A 304 -15.52 14.51 4.02
N ILE A 305 -15.38 13.30 3.50
CA ILE A 305 -16.21 12.13 3.87
C ILE A 305 -16.01 11.81 5.36
N TRP A 306 -14.79 11.60 5.82
CA TRP A 306 -14.53 11.29 7.23
C TRP A 306 -14.94 12.40 8.18
N SER A 307 -14.77 13.66 7.76
CA SER A 307 -15.23 14.83 8.53
C SER A 307 -16.74 14.86 8.69
N SER A 308 -17.48 14.56 7.62
CA SER A 308 -18.96 14.51 7.63
C SER A 308 -19.50 13.41 8.54
N HIS A 309 -18.73 12.33 8.72
CA HIS A 309 -19.04 11.22 9.62
C HIS A 309 -18.49 11.42 11.06
N GLY A 310 -17.82 12.56 11.34
CA GLY A 310 -17.24 12.84 12.66
C GLY A 310 -16.08 11.91 13.06
N LYS A 311 -15.45 11.22 12.08
CA LYS A 311 -14.38 10.25 12.33
C LYS A 311 -12.99 10.90 12.31
N LEU A 312 -12.81 12.03 11.63
CA LEU A 312 -11.53 12.70 11.53
C LEU A 312 -11.18 13.46 12.84
N GLN A 313 -10.11 13.04 13.50
CA GLN A 313 -9.67 13.60 14.77
C GLN A 313 -8.78 14.84 14.61
N VAL A 314 -8.12 14.98 13.47
CA VAL A 314 -7.10 16.01 13.19
C VAL A 314 -7.46 16.75 11.92
N LYS A 315 -7.46 18.08 11.97
CA LYS A 315 -7.57 18.91 10.76
C LYS A 315 -6.27 18.77 9.96
N THR A 316 -6.39 18.38 8.71
CA THR A 316 -5.28 18.23 7.78
C THR A 316 -5.71 18.66 6.38
N THR A 317 -4.76 18.82 5.48
CA THR A 317 -4.99 19.15 4.07
C THR A 317 -4.19 18.20 3.17
N PRO A 318 -4.52 18.07 1.88
CA PRO A 318 -3.69 17.31 0.95
C PRO A 318 -2.23 17.74 0.94
N ALA A 319 -1.95 19.03 1.12
CA ALA A 319 -0.58 19.57 1.13
C ALA A 319 0.24 19.13 2.34
N ASP A 320 -0.40 18.75 3.44
CA ASP A 320 0.28 18.24 4.64
C ASP A 320 0.73 16.77 4.46
N LEU A 321 0.08 16.03 3.55
CA LEU A 321 0.22 14.58 3.42
C LEU A 321 0.96 14.16 2.14
N ILE A 322 0.83 14.91 1.05
CA ILE A 322 1.40 14.53 -0.24
C ILE A 322 2.85 14.99 -0.36
N SER A 323 3.76 14.05 -0.56
CA SER A 323 5.18 14.33 -0.80
C SER A 323 5.50 14.32 -2.29
N TYR A 324 5.66 15.49 -2.87
CA TYR A 324 5.92 15.65 -4.32
C TYR A 324 7.37 15.34 -4.72
N GLY A 325 8.28 15.18 -3.78
CA GLY A 325 9.71 15.10 -4.04
C GLY A 325 10.20 13.74 -4.56
N TYR A 326 9.41 12.67 -4.43
CA TYR A 326 9.87 11.31 -4.72
C TYR A 326 9.41 10.77 -6.08
N VAL A 327 8.33 11.30 -6.66
CA VAL A 327 7.73 10.77 -7.90
C VAL A 327 8.18 11.47 -9.17
N GLY A 328 8.98 12.53 -9.08
CA GLY A 328 9.44 13.37 -10.20
C GLY A 328 10.89 13.14 -10.63
N GLY A 329 11.63 12.23 -9.98
CA GLY A 329 13.04 11.95 -10.22
C GLY A 329 13.29 10.94 -11.33
#